data_eea9ddd461dfd814596259f5c48faa6d
#
_entry.id   eea9ddd461dfd814596259f5c48faa6d
#
_cell.length_a   1.000
_cell.length_b   1.000
_cell.length_c   1.000
_cell.angle_alpha   90.00
_cell.angle_beta   90.00
_cell.angle_gamma   90.00
#
_symmetry.space_group_name_H-M   'P 1'
#
loop_
_entity.id
_entity.type
_entity.pdbx_description
1 polymer ?
#
loop_
_entity_poly.entity_id
_entity_poly.type
_entity_poly.pdbx_seq_one_letter_code
_entity_poly.pdbx_strand_id
1 'polypeptide(L)'
;MTVSDVFIIGAGPAGLTASYLLTKEGVSTTVIEADPVYVGGISRTANYKEFKFDIGGHRFFSKSNEVVDLWKEILPQDFIERPRLSRIYYNGRYFSYPLKAFEAFRNLGPIESALCMLSYGWARVFPHKDTKTFHQWVSNQFGERLFSIFFKTYTEKVWGMSCDEISADWAAQRIKGLSLSSALIAALKKSIMPKGKAIGKDGKVIKSLIESFQYPRQGPGMMWDAAAAKTRAQGGEIHMDHTMHSLAYDAEAKIWTIEARTGDGEIKTFQARHVISSAPVRELVDAIPTSDEAVEAAAKLRYRDFLTVALVVQKPDLFPDNWIYIHEPSVKVGRVQNFRSWSPEMVPNPEQSCLGLEYFCFEGDGLWAADDSELMDLAKKELAMIGLADEGDVKDGCVVRQKKAYPVYDDHYKENVETIRADLAEKYPTLHLVGRNGMHKYNNQDHAMMTAMLTVKNVIAGEMLYDVWNVNEDAEYHEVCDDSSTEALRSVRMVPQPVSYTHL
;
A
#
# COMPACT_ATOMS: atom_id res chain seq x y z
N MET A 1 34.31 -13.86 11.35
CA MET A 1 32.89 -13.54 11.12
C MET A 1 32.24 -14.72 10.44
N THR A 2 31.03 -15.10 10.84
CA THR A 2 30.29 -16.17 10.17
C THR A 2 29.65 -15.56 8.91
N VAL A 3 29.82 -16.23 7.75
CA VAL A 3 29.21 -15.79 6.50
C VAL A 3 27.80 -16.38 6.41
N SER A 4 26.76 -15.53 6.36
CA SER A 4 25.40 -15.97 6.13
C SER A 4 25.18 -16.32 4.65
N ASP A 5 24.25 -17.21 4.32
CA ASP A 5 23.91 -17.44 2.92
C ASP A 5 23.19 -16.23 2.35
N VAL A 6 22.26 -15.65 3.09
CA VAL A 6 21.48 -14.48 2.66
C VAL A 6 21.41 -13.42 3.77
N PHE A 7 21.76 -12.19 3.42
CA PHE A 7 21.55 -11.01 4.25
C PHE A 7 20.33 -10.24 3.75
N ILE A 8 19.48 -9.80 4.67
CA ILE A 8 18.20 -9.16 4.33
C ILE A 8 18.12 -7.77 4.98
N ILE A 9 17.85 -6.75 4.18
CA ILE A 9 17.71 -5.37 4.62
C ILE A 9 16.23 -5.00 4.70
N GLY A 10 15.76 -4.81 5.94
CA GLY A 10 14.39 -4.47 6.31
C GLY A 10 13.54 -5.69 6.70
N ALA A 11 12.91 -5.62 7.88
CA ALA A 11 11.99 -6.63 8.42
C ALA A 11 10.51 -6.28 8.13
N GLY A 12 10.24 -5.66 6.98
CA GLY A 12 8.89 -5.48 6.46
C GLY A 12 8.32 -6.75 5.83
N PRO A 13 7.10 -6.68 5.20
CA PRO A 13 6.45 -7.84 4.59
C PRO A 13 7.34 -8.63 3.61
N ALA A 14 8.13 -7.96 2.77
CA ALA A 14 9.02 -8.63 1.84
C ALA A 14 10.20 -9.32 2.55
N GLY A 15 10.91 -8.59 3.42
CA GLY A 15 12.10 -9.14 4.10
C GLY A 15 11.77 -10.30 5.02
N LEU A 16 10.70 -10.20 5.82
CA LEU A 16 10.28 -11.30 6.70
C LEU A 16 9.74 -12.50 5.91
N THR A 17 9.05 -12.29 4.79
CA THR A 17 8.63 -13.39 3.91
C THR A 17 9.85 -14.11 3.33
N ALA A 18 10.86 -13.37 2.85
CA ALA A 18 12.09 -13.96 2.34
C ALA A 18 12.83 -14.74 3.42
N SER A 19 13.03 -14.15 4.59
CA SER A 19 13.75 -14.78 5.69
C SER A 19 13.03 -16.04 6.18
N TYR A 20 11.71 -15.97 6.39
CA TYR A 20 10.93 -17.13 6.83
C TYR A 20 11.03 -18.31 5.84
N LEU A 21 10.88 -18.04 4.54
CA LEU A 21 10.91 -19.08 3.52
C LEU A 21 12.33 -19.67 3.35
N LEU A 22 13.37 -18.84 3.37
CA LEU A 22 14.75 -19.30 3.28
C LEU A 22 15.14 -20.16 4.48
N THR A 23 14.83 -19.72 5.70
CA THR A 23 15.13 -20.52 6.90
C THR A 23 14.36 -21.83 6.96
N LYS A 24 13.15 -21.87 6.42
CA LYS A 24 12.35 -23.09 6.26
C LYS A 24 13.03 -24.12 5.36
N GLU A 25 13.78 -23.67 4.34
CA GLU A 25 14.58 -24.50 3.44
C GLU A 25 16.01 -24.74 3.99
N GLY A 26 16.31 -24.33 5.21
CA GLY A 26 17.62 -24.55 5.85
C GLY A 26 18.71 -23.57 5.41
N VAL A 27 18.36 -22.50 4.72
CA VAL A 27 19.28 -21.44 4.29
C VAL A 27 19.45 -20.43 5.43
N SER A 28 20.71 -20.14 5.80
CA SER A 28 21.01 -19.21 6.89
C SER A 28 20.67 -17.76 6.49
N THR A 29 19.94 -17.04 7.35
CA THR A 29 19.56 -15.65 7.10
C THR A 29 19.93 -14.74 8.26
N THR A 30 20.41 -13.53 7.92
CA THR A 30 20.59 -12.42 8.85
C THR A 30 19.76 -11.24 8.35
N VAL A 31 18.84 -10.74 9.16
CA VAL A 31 17.97 -9.60 8.85
C VAL A 31 18.35 -8.41 9.71
N ILE A 32 18.42 -7.21 9.12
CA ILE A 32 18.50 -5.95 9.87
C ILE A 32 17.20 -5.15 9.69
N GLU A 33 16.78 -4.46 10.75
CA GLU A 33 15.62 -3.58 10.79
C GLU A 33 15.98 -2.26 11.49
N ALA A 34 15.65 -1.16 10.85
CA ALA A 34 15.94 0.18 11.39
C ALA A 34 15.03 0.57 12.56
N ASP A 35 13.81 0.05 12.63
CA ASP A 35 12.91 0.28 13.75
C ASP A 35 13.45 -0.45 15.00
N PRO A 36 13.59 0.25 16.15
CA PRO A 36 14.10 -0.39 17.37
C PRO A 36 13.09 -1.35 18.04
N VAL A 37 11.79 -1.23 17.70
CA VAL A 37 10.71 -1.91 18.42
C VAL A 37 9.90 -2.84 17.54
N TYR A 38 9.54 -2.40 16.33
CA TYR A 38 8.55 -3.07 15.51
C TYR A 38 9.15 -3.69 14.25
N VAL A 39 8.75 -4.91 13.97
CA VAL A 39 8.85 -5.51 12.64
C VAL A 39 7.58 -5.24 11.83
N GLY A 40 7.57 -5.58 10.53
CA GLY A 40 6.39 -5.41 9.66
C GLY A 40 6.40 -4.12 8.84
N GLY A 41 7.40 -3.23 9.02
CA GLY A 41 7.50 -1.99 8.27
C GLY A 41 6.24 -1.15 8.39
N ILE A 42 5.68 -0.66 7.27
CA ILE A 42 4.43 0.11 7.29
C ILE A 42 3.21 -0.73 7.69
N SER A 43 3.29 -2.07 7.57
CA SER A 43 2.21 -2.99 7.96
C SER A 43 2.29 -3.42 9.43
N ARG A 44 3.10 -2.72 10.24
CA ARG A 44 3.14 -2.94 11.68
C ARG A 44 1.87 -2.43 12.36
N THR A 45 1.59 -2.94 13.55
CA THR A 45 0.56 -2.41 14.44
C THR A 45 1.24 -1.62 15.55
N ALA A 46 0.91 -0.35 15.68
CA ALA A 46 1.40 0.49 16.77
C ALA A 46 0.56 0.26 18.04
N ASN A 47 1.20 0.43 19.19
CA ASN A 47 0.56 0.31 20.50
C ASN A 47 0.65 1.64 21.26
N TYR A 48 -0.48 2.05 21.84
CA TYR A 48 -0.55 3.21 22.72
C TYR A 48 -1.51 2.92 23.89
N LYS A 49 -0.97 2.77 25.10
CA LYS A 49 -1.78 2.50 26.32
C LYS A 49 -2.79 1.36 26.10
N GLU A 50 -2.35 0.22 25.61
CA GLU A 50 -3.17 -0.96 25.27
C GLU A 50 -4.06 -0.82 24.01
N PHE A 51 -4.28 0.39 23.47
CA PHE A 51 -4.90 0.58 22.16
C PHE A 51 -3.93 0.15 21.05
N LYS A 52 -4.47 -0.57 20.08
CA LYS A 52 -3.75 -0.99 18.88
C LYS A 52 -4.30 -0.28 17.67
N PHE A 53 -3.42 0.13 16.77
CA PHE A 53 -3.84 0.79 15.54
C PHE A 53 -2.81 0.59 14.43
N ASP A 54 -3.31 0.60 13.20
CA ASP A 54 -2.49 0.44 12.02
C ASP A 54 -1.91 1.77 11.57
N ILE A 55 -0.75 1.69 10.92
CA ILE A 55 -0.17 2.82 10.19
C ILE A 55 -0.66 2.75 8.75
N GLY A 56 -1.88 3.28 8.53
CA GLY A 56 -2.66 3.06 7.31
C GLY A 56 -3.51 1.79 7.37
N GLY A 57 -4.47 1.63 6.48
CA GLY A 57 -5.34 0.45 6.45
C GLY A 57 -4.67 -0.72 5.73
N HIS A 58 -4.43 -1.83 6.41
CA HIS A 58 -3.76 -3.01 5.89
C HIS A 58 -4.66 -4.26 5.94
N ARG A 59 -5.66 -4.32 5.07
CA ARG A 59 -6.47 -5.53 4.91
C ARG A 59 -5.68 -6.67 4.28
N PHE A 60 -6.01 -7.90 4.65
CA PHE A 60 -5.48 -9.12 4.06
C PHE A 60 -6.42 -9.60 2.96
N PHE A 61 -6.05 -9.29 1.75
CA PHE A 61 -6.70 -9.75 0.53
C PHE A 61 -5.63 -9.98 -0.54
N SER A 62 -5.66 -11.13 -1.18
CA SER A 62 -4.82 -11.43 -2.34
C SER A 62 -5.58 -12.30 -3.33
N LYS A 63 -5.28 -12.15 -4.61
CA LYS A 63 -5.72 -13.06 -5.68
C LYS A 63 -4.82 -14.30 -5.79
N SER A 64 -3.65 -14.29 -5.14
CA SER A 64 -2.71 -15.41 -5.12
C SER A 64 -3.03 -16.37 -3.99
N ASN A 65 -3.34 -17.61 -4.32
CA ASN A 65 -3.51 -18.67 -3.33
C ASN A 65 -2.22 -18.94 -2.55
N GLU A 66 -1.05 -18.87 -3.21
CA GLU A 66 0.25 -19.05 -2.53
C GLU A 66 0.44 -18.04 -1.39
N VAL A 67 0.07 -16.78 -1.61
CA VAL A 67 0.13 -15.74 -0.57
C VAL A 67 -0.88 -16.01 0.54
N VAL A 68 -2.10 -16.38 0.19
CA VAL A 68 -3.16 -16.69 1.19
C VAL A 68 -2.80 -17.91 2.02
N ASP A 69 -2.23 -18.94 1.41
CA ASP A 69 -1.80 -20.15 2.11
C ASP A 69 -0.63 -19.84 3.04
N LEU A 70 0.30 -18.98 2.62
CA LEU A 70 1.40 -18.52 3.46
C LEU A 70 0.90 -17.70 4.68
N TRP A 71 -0.14 -16.88 4.54
CA TRP A 71 -0.76 -16.19 5.68
C TRP A 71 -1.28 -17.19 6.71
N LYS A 72 -2.01 -18.21 6.26
CA LYS A 72 -2.55 -19.27 7.14
C LYS A 72 -1.45 -20.12 7.76
N GLU A 73 -0.35 -20.34 7.05
CA GLU A 73 0.80 -21.06 7.57
C GLU A 73 1.50 -20.28 8.69
N ILE A 74 1.68 -18.97 8.50
CA ILE A 74 2.37 -18.12 9.47
C ILE A 74 1.47 -17.83 10.68
N LEU A 75 0.18 -17.51 10.44
CA LEU A 75 -0.79 -17.16 11.48
C LEU A 75 -2.09 -17.98 11.34
N PRO A 76 -2.11 -19.25 11.79
CA PRO A 76 -3.17 -20.19 11.43
C PRO A 76 -4.53 -19.96 12.12
N GLN A 77 -4.58 -19.24 13.26
CA GLN A 77 -5.78 -19.18 14.11
C GLN A 77 -6.33 -17.77 14.33
N ASP A 78 -5.57 -16.74 14.01
CA ASP A 78 -5.87 -15.38 14.47
C ASP A 78 -6.38 -14.45 13.38
N PHE A 79 -6.70 -14.97 12.20
CA PHE A 79 -7.43 -14.23 11.20
C PHE A 79 -8.93 -14.25 11.47
N ILE A 80 -9.52 -13.06 11.45
CA ILE A 80 -10.98 -12.86 11.52
C ILE A 80 -11.47 -12.34 10.17
N GLU A 81 -12.68 -12.74 9.78
CA GLU A 81 -13.34 -12.17 8.62
C GLU A 81 -14.05 -10.88 9.00
N ARG A 82 -13.80 -9.82 8.24
CA ARG A 82 -14.41 -8.50 8.47
C ARG A 82 -15.18 -8.03 7.26
N PRO A 83 -16.41 -7.51 7.46
CA PRO A 83 -17.14 -6.87 6.38
C PRO A 83 -16.38 -5.63 5.93
N ARG A 84 -16.27 -5.46 4.61
CA ARG A 84 -15.66 -4.27 4.04
C ARG A 84 -16.70 -3.18 3.93
N LEU A 85 -16.59 -2.18 4.79
CA LEU A 85 -17.39 -0.97 4.70
C LEU A 85 -16.49 0.25 4.62
N SER A 86 -16.63 1.00 3.54
CA SER A 86 -15.94 2.28 3.37
C SER A 86 -16.81 3.23 2.58
N ARG A 87 -16.73 4.51 2.91
CA ARG A 87 -17.48 5.58 2.26
C ARG A 87 -16.56 6.76 1.93
N ILE A 88 -17.05 7.63 1.07
CA ILE A 88 -16.47 8.95 0.80
C ILE A 88 -17.31 9.99 1.55
N TYR A 89 -16.65 10.90 2.25
CA TYR A 89 -17.26 12.08 2.85
C TYR A 89 -16.96 13.32 2.00
N TYR A 90 -18.01 14.02 1.59
CA TYR A 90 -17.91 15.28 0.84
C TYR A 90 -19.14 16.14 1.12
N ASN A 91 -18.91 17.42 1.45
CA ASN A 91 -19.94 18.45 1.67
C ASN A 91 -21.09 17.98 2.60
N GLY A 92 -20.73 17.46 3.79
CA GLY A 92 -21.68 16.99 4.80
C GLY A 92 -22.42 15.69 4.44
N ARG A 93 -22.03 14.98 3.39
CA ARG A 93 -22.72 13.79 2.89
C ARG A 93 -21.76 12.62 2.69
N TYR A 94 -22.33 11.42 2.83
CA TYR A 94 -21.60 10.17 2.60
C TYR A 94 -22.01 9.56 1.26
N PHE A 95 -21.01 9.03 0.57
CA PHE A 95 -21.16 8.32 -0.70
C PHE A 95 -20.53 6.93 -0.57
N SER A 96 -21.19 5.90 -1.08
CA SER A 96 -20.64 4.55 -1.12
C SER A 96 -19.31 4.50 -1.88
N TYR A 97 -18.37 3.74 -1.40
CA TYR A 97 -17.16 3.42 -2.15
C TYR A 97 -17.14 1.91 -2.48
N PRO A 98 -17.13 1.56 -3.78
CA PRO A 98 -17.12 2.42 -4.95
C PRO A 98 -18.40 3.24 -5.11
N LEU A 99 -18.25 4.36 -5.86
CA LEU A 99 -19.37 5.23 -6.16
C LEU A 99 -20.50 4.48 -6.88
N LYS A 100 -21.70 4.54 -6.30
CA LYS A 100 -22.93 4.07 -6.94
C LYS A 100 -23.60 5.27 -7.62
N ALA A 101 -23.68 5.26 -8.95
CA ALA A 101 -24.12 6.42 -9.73
C ALA A 101 -25.46 7.01 -9.25
N PHE A 102 -26.48 6.17 -9.02
CA PHE A 102 -27.80 6.65 -8.58
C PHE A 102 -27.75 7.29 -7.18
N GLU A 103 -27.01 6.69 -6.24
CA GLU A 103 -26.81 7.23 -4.89
C GLU A 103 -26.02 8.56 -4.96
N ALA A 104 -24.97 8.61 -5.79
CA ALA A 104 -24.16 9.80 -5.95
C ALA A 104 -24.99 10.96 -6.48
N PHE A 105 -25.78 10.75 -7.53
CA PHE A 105 -26.66 11.79 -8.07
C PHE A 105 -27.76 12.23 -7.10
N ARG A 106 -28.37 11.29 -6.37
CA ARG A 106 -29.33 11.65 -5.32
C ARG A 106 -28.70 12.50 -4.21
N ASN A 107 -27.50 12.12 -3.77
CA ASN A 107 -26.80 12.82 -2.68
C ASN A 107 -26.20 14.16 -3.13
N LEU A 108 -25.77 14.31 -4.39
CA LEU A 108 -25.35 15.59 -4.95
C LEU A 108 -26.52 16.57 -5.12
N GLY A 109 -27.72 16.05 -5.36
CA GLY A 109 -28.91 16.84 -5.63
C GLY A 109 -29.09 17.15 -7.13
N PRO A 110 -30.27 17.68 -7.53
CA PRO A 110 -30.65 17.77 -8.95
C PRO A 110 -29.77 18.74 -9.77
N ILE A 111 -29.43 19.89 -9.20
CA ILE A 111 -28.62 20.89 -9.88
C ILE A 111 -27.22 20.40 -10.15
N GLU A 112 -26.55 19.92 -9.10
CA GLU A 112 -25.18 19.41 -9.21
C GLU A 112 -25.10 18.19 -10.12
N SER A 113 -26.09 17.31 -10.05
CA SER A 113 -26.21 16.16 -10.94
C SER A 113 -26.35 16.56 -12.41
N ALA A 114 -27.16 17.58 -12.71
CA ALA A 114 -27.31 18.11 -14.06
C ALA A 114 -25.98 18.69 -14.59
N LEU A 115 -25.27 19.45 -13.74
CA LEU A 115 -23.97 20.01 -14.10
C LEU A 115 -22.92 18.90 -14.36
N CYS A 116 -22.91 17.82 -13.54
CA CYS A 116 -22.07 16.66 -13.77
C CYS A 116 -22.36 15.98 -15.11
N MET A 117 -23.64 15.80 -15.46
CA MET A 117 -24.04 15.19 -16.73
C MET A 117 -23.68 16.07 -17.94
N LEU A 118 -23.85 17.37 -17.84
CA LEU A 118 -23.45 18.31 -18.90
C LEU A 118 -21.92 18.30 -19.07
N SER A 119 -21.16 18.33 -17.97
CA SER A 119 -19.71 18.26 -18.00
C SER A 119 -19.22 16.95 -18.61
N TYR A 120 -19.85 15.81 -18.26
CA TYR A 120 -19.56 14.52 -18.87
C TYR A 120 -19.82 14.52 -20.37
N GLY A 121 -21.01 15.03 -20.80
CA GLY A 121 -21.35 15.15 -22.20
C GLY A 121 -20.34 16.01 -22.98
N TRP A 122 -19.92 17.14 -22.40
CA TRP A 122 -18.88 17.99 -22.97
C TRP A 122 -17.55 17.27 -23.16
N ALA A 123 -17.06 16.57 -22.13
CA ALA A 123 -15.83 15.81 -22.22
C ALA A 123 -15.86 14.69 -23.28
N ARG A 124 -17.05 14.13 -23.55
CA ARG A 124 -17.19 13.09 -24.60
C ARG A 124 -17.16 13.69 -26.00
N VAL A 125 -17.59 14.94 -26.19
CA VAL A 125 -17.57 15.65 -27.49
C VAL A 125 -16.20 16.32 -27.72
N PHE A 126 -15.60 16.86 -26.66
CA PHE A 126 -14.35 17.63 -26.72
C PHE A 126 -13.32 17.01 -25.74
N PRO A 127 -12.84 15.79 -25.95
CA PRO A 127 -11.84 15.17 -25.07
C PRO A 127 -10.46 15.83 -25.23
N HIS A 128 -9.67 15.82 -24.17
CA HIS A 128 -8.24 16.10 -24.25
C HIS A 128 -7.56 15.08 -25.17
N LYS A 129 -6.91 15.53 -26.23
CA LYS A 129 -6.33 14.65 -27.26
C LYS A 129 -5.05 13.94 -26.79
N ASP A 130 -4.16 14.70 -26.13
CA ASP A 130 -2.89 14.20 -25.60
C ASP A 130 -3.00 14.07 -24.08
N THR A 131 -3.46 12.92 -23.63
CA THR A 131 -3.73 12.66 -22.22
C THR A 131 -2.43 12.30 -21.49
N LYS A 132 -1.76 13.28 -20.92
CA LYS A 132 -0.49 13.10 -20.20
C LYS A 132 -0.67 13.08 -18.69
N THR A 133 -1.68 13.81 -18.17
CA THR A 133 -1.87 14.01 -16.74
C THR A 133 -3.08 13.24 -16.20
N PHE A 134 -3.05 12.96 -14.90
CA PHE A 134 -4.19 12.38 -14.17
C PHE A 134 -5.47 13.18 -14.37
N HIS A 135 -5.38 14.51 -14.27
CA HIS A 135 -6.52 15.41 -14.51
C HIS A 135 -7.15 15.19 -15.88
N GLN A 136 -6.37 15.27 -16.95
CA GLN A 136 -6.84 15.09 -18.32
C GLN A 136 -7.48 13.70 -18.52
N TRP A 137 -6.84 12.66 -17.96
CA TRP A 137 -7.34 11.30 -18.11
C TRP A 137 -8.68 11.10 -17.40
N VAL A 138 -8.80 11.54 -16.14
CA VAL A 138 -10.03 11.37 -15.35
C VAL A 138 -11.15 12.25 -15.90
N SER A 139 -10.86 13.49 -16.29
CA SER A 139 -11.85 14.39 -16.88
C SER A 139 -12.40 13.87 -18.21
N ASN A 140 -11.58 13.22 -19.04
CA ASN A 140 -12.05 12.54 -20.24
C ASN A 140 -13.02 11.39 -19.94
N GLN A 141 -12.82 10.67 -18.82
CA GLN A 141 -13.65 9.52 -18.44
C GLN A 141 -14.95 9.91 -17.73
N PHE A 142 -14.92 10.95 -16.90
CA PHE A 142 -16.01 11.27 -15.96
C PHE A 142 -16.56 12.69 -16.10
N GLY A 143 -15.90 13.57 -16.86
CA GLY A 143 -16.17 14.99 -16.94
C GLY A 143 -15.50 15.78 -15.82
N GLU A 144 -15.20 17.05 -16.10
CA GLU A 144 -14.49 17.96 -15.21
C GLU A 144 -15.18 18.12 -13.83
N ARG A 145 -16.54 18.13 -13.83
CA ARG A 145 -17.28 18.34 -12.59
C ARG A 145 -17.17 17.16 -11.61
N LEU A 146 -17.31 15.93 -12.10
CA LEU A 146 -17.10 14.73 -11.26
C LEU A 146 -15.63 14.55 -10.86
N PHE A 147 -14.69 14.90 -11.73
CA PHE A 147 -13.28 14.94 -11.40
C PHE A 147 -13.03 15.87 -10.20
N SER A 148 -13.51 17.12 -10.24
CA SER A 148 -13.28 18.09 -9.17
C SER A 148 -13.89 17.66 -7.82
N ILE A 149 -15.04 16.96 -7.84
CA ILE A 149 -15.75 16.51 -6.62
C ILE A 149 -15.07 15.25 -6.02
N PHE A 150 -14.86 14.21 -6.83
CA PHE A 150 -14.53 12.89 -6.30
C PHE A 150 -13.07 12.46 -6.53
N PHE A 151 -12.27 13.22 -7.28
CA PHE A 151 -10.89 12.81 -7.56
C PHE A 151 -9.88 13.87 -7.15
N LYS A 152 -10.07 15.13 -7.52
CA LYS A 152 -9.07 16.18 -7.36
C LYS A 152 -8.61 16.33 -5.92
N THR A 153 -9.50 16.74 -5.02
CA THR A 153 -9.15 17.09 -3.63
C THR A 153 -8.44 15.95 -2.90
N TYR A 154 -8.98 14.73 -3.01
CA TYR A 154 -8.39 13.57 -2.34
C TYR A 154 -7.03 13.19 -2.93
N THR A 155 -6.93 13.18 -4.26
CA THR A 155 -5.68 12.84 -4.95
C THR A 155 -4.58 13.84 -4.60
N GLU A 156 -4.88 15.15 -4.63
CA GLU A 156 -3.93 16.19 -4.26
C GLU A 156 -3.52 16.14 -2.78
N LYS A 157 -4.44 15.79 -1.86
CA LYS A 157 -4.08 15.52 -0.46
C LYS A 157 -3.10 14.36 -0.33
N VAL A 158 -3.38 13.24 -0.99
CA VAL A 158 -2.56 12.03 -0.89
C VAL A 158 -1.17 12.25 -1.48
N TRP A 159 -1.09 12.85 -2.67
CA TRP A 159 0.17 12.97 -3.40
C TRP A 159 0.93 14.26 -3.12
N GLY A 160 0.27 15.30 -2.58
CA GLY A 160 0.90 16.58 -2.28
C GLY A 160 1.40 17.32 -3.51
N MET A 161 0.80 17.02 -4.67
CA MET A 161 1.09 17.64 -5.95
C MET A 161 -0.19 17.80 -6.75
N SER A 162 -0.20 18.70 -7.71
CA SER A 162 -1.36 18.94 -8.57
C SER A 162 -1.70 17.70 -9.39
N CYS A 163 -2.99 17.48 -9.63
CA CYS A 163 -3.44 16.47 -10.59
C CYS A 163 -2.93 16.70 -12.02
N ASP A 164 -2.41 17.89 -12.33
CA ASP A 164 -1.76 18.23 -13.59
C ASP A 164 -0.28 17.82 -13.66
N GLU A 165 0.31 17.45 -12.52
CA GLU A 165 1.68 16.97 -12.42
C GLU A 165 1.76 15.42 -12.26
N ILE A 166 0.65 14.80 -11.91
CA ILE A 166 0.55 13.34 -11.76
C ILE A 166 0.37 12.70 -13.13
N SER A 167 1.16 11.66 -13.44
CA SER A 167 1.08 10.93 -14.70
C SER A 167 -0.29 10.28 -14.95
N ALA A 168 -0.77 10.34 -16.19
CA ALA A 168 -1.98 9.64 -16.63
C ALA A 168 -1.88 8.11 -16.48
N ASP A 169 -0.70 7.54 -16.57
CA ASP A 169 -0.44 6.10 -16.40
C ASP A 169 -0.89 5.62 -15.02
N TRP A 170 -0.65 6.43 -13.98
CA TRP A 170 -1.10 6.11 -12.64
C TRP A 170 -2.62 6.05 -12.53
N ALA A 171 -3.33 7.02 -13.17
CA ALA A 171 -4.78 7.00 -13.24
C ALA A 171 -5.30 5.76 -13.98
N ALA A 172 -4.69 5.44 -15.11
CA ALA A 172 -5.07 4.31 -15.94
C ALA A 172 -4.91 2.98 -15.20
N GLN A 173 -3.88 2.81 -14.37
CA GLN A 173 -3.67 1.61 -13.57
C GLN A 173 -4.70 1.46 -12.44
N ARG A 174 -5.15 2.58 -11.82
CA ARG A 174 -6.00 2.57 -10.63
C ARG A 174 -7.49 2.65 -10.93
N ILE A 175 -7.89 3.26 -12.06
CA ILE A 175 -9.27 3.57 -12.38
C ILE A 175 -9.79 2.76 -13.57
N LYS A 176 -8.97 1.88 -14.17
CA LYS A 176 -9.38 0.99 -15.27
C LYS A 176 -10.62 0.16 -14.90
N GLY A 177 -11.57 0.11 -15.79
CA GLY A 177 -12.81 -0.67 -15.63
C GLY A 177 -13.99 0.10 -15.04
N LEU A 178 -13.81 1.31 -14.53
CA LEU A 178 -14.91 2.19 -14.14
C LEU A 178 -15.33 3.00 -15.38
N SER A 179 -16.51 2.73 -15.92
CA SER A 179 -17.13 3.51 -16.99
C SER A 179 -18.45 4.09 -16.49
N LEU A 180 -18.54 5.41 -16.45
CA LEU A 180 -19.77 6.09 -16.04
C LEU A 180 -20.92 5.73 -16.97
N SER A 181 -20.68 5.60 -18.29
CA SER A 181 -21.68 5.17 -19.26
C SER A 181 -22.20 3.76 -18.96
N SER A 182 -21.33 2.80 -18.65
CA SER A 182 -21.74 1.43 -18.29
C SER A 182 -22.54 1.41 -16.98
N ALA A 183 -22.13 2.20 -16.00
CA ALA A 183 -22.83 2.31 -14.71
C ALA A 183 -24.22 2.99 -14.89
N LEU A 184 -24.33 4.04 -15.71
CA LEU A 184 -25.59 4.71 -16.02
C LEU A 184 -26.53 3.81 -16.83
N ILE A 185 -26.03 3.10 -17.84
CA ILE A 185 -26.81 2.14 -18.65
C ILE A 185 -27.31 0.99 -17.77
N ALA A 186 -26.47 0.47 -16.87
CA ALA A 186 -26.88 -0.58 -15.92
C ALA A 186 -27.96 -0.07 -14.94
N ALA A 187 -27.83 1.15 -14.44
CA ALA A 187 -28.81 1.79 -13.57
C ALA A 187 -30.15 2.04 -14.28
N LEU A 188 -30.13 2.52 -15.52
CA LEU A 188 -31.30 2.72 -16.36
C LEU A 188 -31.99 1.38 -16.69
N LYS A 189 -31.23 0.36 -17.08
CA LYS A 189 -31.78 -1.01 -17.30
C LYS A 189 -32.45 -1.57 -16.06
N LYS A 190 -31.84 -1.38 -14.87
CA LYS A 190 -32.38 -1.84 -13.59
C LYS A 190 -33.64 -1.09 -13.17
N SER A 191 -33.82 0.16 -13.59
CA SER A 191 -35.02 0.97 -13.33
C SER A 191 -36.20 0.62 -14.25
N ILE A 192 -35.93 0.02 -15.41
CA ILE A 192 -36.94 -0.31 -16.43
C ILE A 192 -37.37 -1.77 -16.40
N MET A 193 -36.62 -2.67 -15.76
CA MET A 193 -36.93 -4.10 -15.64
C MET A 193 -37.68 -4.43 -14.35
N PRO A 194 -38.81 -5.18 -14.43
CA PRO A 194 -39.48 -5.72 -13.24
C PRO A 194 -38.55 -6.69 -12.51
N LYS A 195 -38.69 -6.78 -11.17
CA LYS A 195 -37.95 -7.68 -10.29
C LYS A 195 -38.15 -9.15 -10.72
N GLY A 196 -37.30 -9.71 -11.54
CA GLY A 196 -37.31 -11.10 -11.95
C GLY A 196 -36.11 -11.44 -12.82
N LYS A 197 -35.18 -12.21 -12.26
CA LYS A 197 -34.06 -12.91 -12.90
C LYS A 197 -33.11 -12.03 -13.77
N ALA A 198 -32.07 -11.53 -13.16
CA ALA A 198 -30.91 -11.01 -13.85
C ALA A 198 -29.98 -12.17 -14.28
N ILE A 199 -30.23 -12.75 -15.45
CA ILE A 199 -29.24 -13.54 -16.17
C ILE A 199 -28.97 -12.77 -17.46
N GLY A 200 -27.83 -12.06 -17.51
CA GLY A 200 -27.35 -11.42 -18.72
C GLY A 200 -26.91 -12.48 -19.73
N LYS A 201 -27.43 -12.41 -20.95
CA LYS A 201 -27.16 -13.34 -22.06
C LYS A 201 -25.73 -13.27 -22.60
N ASP A 202 -24.87 -12.40 -22.10
CA ASP A 202 -23.54 -12.13 -22.70
C ASP A 202 -22.36 -12.49 -21.78
N GLY A 203 -22.52 -13.36 -20.79
CA GLY A 203 -21.40 -13.93 -20.04
C GLY A 203 -20.42 -12.95 -19.35
N LYS A 204 -20.69 -11.63 -19.39
CA LYS A 204 -19.90 -10.65 -18.67
C LYS A 204 -20.46 -10.51 -17.25
N VAL A 205 -19.78 -11.17 -16.33
CA VAL A 205 -20.00 -11.04 -14.90
C VAL A 205 -19.84 -9.57 -14.49
N ILE A 206 -20.84 -9.05 -13.76
CA ILE A 206 -20.73 -7.75 -13.12
C ILE A 206 -19.65 -7.91 -12.05
N LYS A 207 -18.50 -7.29 -12.28
CA LYS A 207 -17.40 -7.28 -11.31
C LYS A 207 -17.91 -6.68 -9.99
N SER A 208 -18.10 -7.51 -8.96
CA SER A 208 -18.44 -7.04 -7.61
C SER A 208 -17.15 -6.79 -6.82
N LEU A 209 -17.17 -5.77 -5.97
CA LEU A 209 -16.07 -5.55 -5.03
C LEU A 209 -16.14 -6.59 -3.92
N ILE A 210 -14.99 -6.80 -3.28
CA ILE A 210 -14.88 -7.66 -2.12
C ILE A 210 -15.86 -7.17 -1.05
N GLU A 211 -16.71 -8.03 -0.58
CA GLU A 211 -17.68 -7.75 0.50
C GLU A 211 -17.05 -7.96 1.88
N SER A 212 -16.02 -8.81 1.99
CA SER A 212 -15.28 -9.07 3.21
C SER A 212 -13.79 -9.24 2.94
N PHE A 213 -12.97 -9.13 3.98
CA PHE A 213 -11.53 -9.38 3.94
C PHE A 213 -11.08 -10.08 5.23
N GLN A 214 -9.92 -10.73 5.16
CA GLN A 214 -9.25 -11.30 6.33
C GLN A 214 -8.46 -10.21 7.06
N TYR A 215 -8.44 -10.30 8.39
CA TYR A 215 -7.70 -9.36 9.21
C TYR A 215 -7.19 -10.04 10.49
N PRO A 216 -5.92 -9.89 10.89
CA PRO A 216 -5.46 -10.41 12.16
C PRO A 216 -6.15 -9.70 13.33
N ARG A 217 -6.66 -10.45 14.31
CA ARG A 217 -7.51 -9.90 15.38
C ARG A 217 -6.93 -8.73 16.17
N GLN A 218 -5.61 -8.61 16.25
CA GLN A 218 -4.91 -7.53 16.94
C GLN A 218 -4.11 -6.63 15.99
N GLY A 219 -4.50 -6.58 14.70
CA GLY A 219 -3.86 -5.77 13.68
C GLY A 219 -2.83 -6.54 12.84
N PRO A 220 -2.42 -5.99 11.68
CA PRO A 220 -1.53 -6.65 10.73
C PRO A 220 -0.14 -6.97 11.30
N GLY A 221 0.34 -6.20 12.27
CA GLY A 221 1.62 -6.46 12.96
C GLY A 221 1.69 -7.84 13.57
N MET A 222 0.56 -8.39 14.05
CA MET A 222 0.49 -9.76 14.60
C MET A 222 0.99 -10.83 13.62
N MET A 223 0.73 -10.66 12.32
CA MET A 223 1.25 -11.53 11.27
C MET A 223 2.76 -11.45 11.17
N TRP A 224 3.32 -10.24 11.23
CA TRP A 224 4.75 -10.01 11.07
C TRP A 224 5.54 -10.41 12.31
N ASP A 225 4.97 -10.22 13.50
CA ASP A 225 5.55 -10.74 14.75
C ASP A 225 5.63 -12.28 14.72
N ALA A 226 4.57 -12.93 14.23
CA ALA A 226 4.58 -14.39 14.07
C ALA A 226 5.60 -14.85 13.01
N ALA A 227 5.74 -14.14 11.90
CA ALA A 227 6.75 -14.44 10.89
C ALA A 227 8.17 -14.30 11.46
N ALA A 228 8.45 -13.23 12.20
CA ALA A 228 9.74 -13.02 12.86
C ALA A 228 10.04 -14.09 13.92
N ALA A 229 9.05 -14.47 14.73
CA ALA A 229 9.20 -15.53 15.73
C ALA A 229 9.52 -16.89 15.08
N LYS A 230 8.82 -17.24 13.99
CA LYS A 230 9.07 -18.47 13.23
C LYS A 230 10.45 -18.46 12.56
N THR A 231 10.87 -17.34 11.98
CA THR A 231 12.22 -17.15 11.41
C THR A 231 13.30 -17.43 12.48
N ARG A 232 13.17 -16.83 13.67
CA ARG A 232 14.11 -17.06 14.78
C ARG A 232 14.10 -18.53 15.25
N ALA A 233 12.94 -19.15 15.34
CA ALA A 233 12.80 -20.56 15.72
C ALA A 233 13.46 -21.52 14.71
N GLN A 234 13.60 -21.10 13.46
CA GLN A 234 14.29 -21.83 12.38
C GLN A 234 15.79 -21.49 12.28
N GLY A 235 16.33 -20.68 13.21
CA GLY A 235 17.74 -20.31 13.27
C GLY A 235 18.12 -19.04 12.49
N GLY A 236 17.16 -18.29 11.96
CA GLY A 236 17.41 -16.97 11.36
C GLY A 236 17.64 -15.90 12.42
N GLU A 237 18.53 -14.97 12.12
CA GLU A 237 18.84 -13.85 13.00
C GLU A 237 18.09 -12.58 12.56
N ILE A 238 17.54 -11.82 13.51
CA ILE A 238 16.89 -10.53 13.25
C ILE A 238 17.45 -9.51 14.24
N HIS A 239 18.17 -8.54 13.72
CA HIS A 239 18.78 -7.44 14.45
C HIS A 239 17.92 -6.18 14.29
N MET A 240 17.27 -5.76 15.37
CA MET A 240 16.48 -4.52 15.45
C MET A 240 17.42 -3.34 15.72
N ASP A 241 16.95 -2.12 15.41
CA ASP A 241 17.73 -0.88 15.61
C ASP A 241 19.06 -0.87 14.82
N HIS A 242 19.05 -1.46 13.63
CA HIS A 242 20.21 -1.52 12.74
C HIS A 242 19.84 -0.92 11.38
N THR A 243 20.46 0.19 11.05
CA THR A 243 20.27 0.88 9.76
C THR A 243 21.44 0.56 8.82
N MET A 244 21.12 0.21 7.58
CA MET A 244 22.12 0.03 6.51
C MET A 244 23.05 1.26 6.41
N HIS A 245 24.36 1.04 6.43
CA HIS A 245 25.37 2.09 6.34
C HIS A 245 26.17 2.00 5.04
N SER A 246 26.75 0.84 4.75
CA SER A 246 27.50 0.61 3.51
C SER A 246 27.44 -0.86 3.08
N LEU A 247 27.58 -1.10 1.77
CA LEU A 247 27.70 -2.42 1.16
C LEU A 247 28.89 -2.44 0.19
N ALA A 248 29.70 -3.49 0.28
CA ALA A 248 30.78 -3.77 -0.64
C ALA A 248 30.70 -5.22 -1.13
N TYR A 249 30.87 -5.44 -2.42
CA TYR A 249 30.86 -6.77 -3.04
C TYR A 249 32.23 -7.13 -3.55
N ASP A 250 32.77 -8.25 -3.07
CA ASP A 250 33.97 -8.86 -3.60
C ASP A 250 33.58 -9.83 -4.72
N ALA A 251 33.86 -9.46 -5.96
CA ALA A 251 33.50 -10.25 -7.14
C ALA A 251 34.31 -11.56 -7.28
N GLU A 252 35.53 -11.63 -6.74
CA GLU A 252 36.35 -12.84 -6.77
C GLU A 252 35.90 -13.84 -5.71
N ALA A 253 35.69 -13.38 -4.47
CA ALA A 253 35.19 -14.19 -3.38
C ALA A 253 33.69 -14.48 -3.47
N LYS A 254 32.95 -13.68 -4.26
CA LYS A 254 31.47 -13.64 -4.33
C LYS A 254 30.83 -13.44 -2.95
N ILE A 255 31.40 -12.52 -2.17
CA ILE A 255 31.00 -12.23 -0.79
C ILE A 255 30.67 -10.76 -0.65
N TRP A 256 29.56 -10.48 -0.02
CA TRP A 256 29.18 -9.15 0.44
C TRP A 256 29.78 -8.87 1.81
N THR A 257 30.26 -7.66 2.00
CA THR A 257 30.52 -7.06 3.31
C THR A 257 29.52 -5.96 3.52
N ILE A 258 28.72 -6.07 4.58
CA ILE A 258 27.64 -5.15 4.92
C ILE A 258 27.97 -4.49 6.25
N GLU A 259 27.95 -3.18 6.30
CA GLU A 259 28.04 -2.41 7.53
C GLU A 259 26.66 -1.86 7.89
N ALA A 260 26.24 -2.08 9.13
CA ALA A 260 25.01 -1.54 9.68
C ALA A 260 25.33 -0.68 10.91
N ARG A 261 24.65 0.45 11.02
CA ARG A 261 24.75 1.37 12.15
C ARG A 261 23.65 1.06 13.15
N THR A 262 24.02 0.85 14.40
CA THR A 262 23.07 0.71 15.52
C THR A 262 22.57 2.06 16.01
N GLY A 263 21.48 2.09 16.76
CA GLY A 263 20.91 3.33 17.30
C GLY A 263 21.84 4.12 18.23
N ASP A 264 22.78 3.46 18.89
CA ASP A 264 23.84 4.08 19.67
C ASP A 264 25.04 4.53 18.83
N GLY A 265 25.02 4.34 17.51
CA GLY A 265 26.02 4.80 16.55
C GLY A 265 27.17 3.82 16.27
N GLU A 266 27.18 2.64 16.87
CA GLU A 266 28.18 1.60 16.59
C GLU A 266 28.00 1.04 15.17
N ILE A 267 29.12 0.70 14.52
CA ILE A 267 29.08 0.00 13.23
C ILE A 267 29.27 -1.51 13.46
N LYS A 268 28.31 -2.27 13.00
CA LYS A 268 28.38 -3.74 12.97
C LYS A 268 28.64 -4.21 11.55
N THR A 269 29.58 -5.14 11.40
CA THR A 269 29.93 -5.71 10.09
C THR A 269 29.41 -7.13 9.96
N PHE A 270 28.80 -7.40 8.80
CA PHE A 270 28.25 -8.72 8.43
C PHE A 270 28.82 -9.17 7.10
N GLN A 271 28.78 -10.47 6.83
CA GLN A 271 29.16 -11.04 5.54
C GLN A 271 28.08 -12.00 5.03
N ALA A 272 27.83 -11.97 3.71
CA ALA A 272 26.84 -12.84 3.09
C ALA A 272 27.16 -13.16 1.62
N ARG A 273 26.54 -14.23 1.08
CA ARG A 273 26.63 -14.59 -0.34
C ARG A 273 25.60 -13.82 -1.19
N HIS A 274 24.41 -13.61 -0.68
CA HIS A 274 23.34 -12.86 -1.31
C HIS A 274 22.85 -11.74 -0.42
N VAL A 275 22.37 -10.66 -1.03
CA VAL A 275 21.69 -9.56 -0.34
C VAL A 275 20.29 -9.41 -0.93
N ILE A 276 19.27 -9.42 -0.07
CA ILE A 276 17.89 -9.06 -0.42
C ILE A 276 17.57 -7.74 0.25
N SER A 277 17.28 -6.69 -0.53
CA SER A 277 16.99 -5.36 -0.01
C SER A 277 15.53 -4.96 -0.24
N SER A 278 14.84 -4.63 0.86
CA SER A 278 13.55 -3.94 0.85
C SER A 278 13.67 -2.46 1.29
N ALA A 279 14.87 -2.00 1.60
CA ALA A 279 15.16 -0.61 1.91
C ALA A 279 14.83 0.30 0.71
N PRO A 280 14.51 1.60 0.94
CA PRO A 280 14.31 2.52 -0.17
C PRO A 280 15.49 2.49 -1.14
N VAL A 281 15.21 2.26 -2.42
CA VAL A 281 16.27 2.06 -3.43
C VAL A 281 17.23 3.26 -3.53
N ARG A 282 16.75 4.47 -3.24
CA ARG A 282 17.59 5.67 -3.14
C ARG A 282 18.65 5.51 -2.06
N GLU A 283 18.27 5.06 -0.87
CA GLU A 283 19.21 4.84 0.24
C GLU A 283 20.19 3.69 -0.04
N LEU A 284 19.74 2.67 -0.78
CA LEU A 284 20.62 1.59 -1.21
C LEU A 284 21.68 2.10 -2.18
N VAL A 285 21.31 2.95 -3.15
CA VAL A 285 22.27 3.58 -4.08
C VAL A 285 23.28 4.46 -3.35
N ASP A 286 22.85 5.18 -2.32
CA ASP A 286 23.75 5.98 -1.47
C ASP A 286 24.74 5.11 -0.66
N ALA A 287 24.44 3.84 -0.42
CA ALA A 287 25.21 2.93 0.42
C ALA A 287 26.14 1.96 -0.38
N ILE A 288 26.04 1.93 -1.70
CA ILE A 288 26.74 0.96 -2.55
C ILE A 288 27.42 1.68 -3.74
N PRO A 289 28.63 1.28 -4.18
CA PRO A 289 29.26 1.86 -5.37
C PRO A 289 28.43 1.66 -6.65
N THR A 290 27.97 2.74 -7.26
CA THR A 290 27.14 2.74 -8.48
C THR A 290 27.71 3.72 -9.52
N SER A 291 27.11 3.80 -10.70
CA SER A 291 27.46 4.82 -11.69
C SER A 291 26.93 6.20 -11.28
N ASP A 292 27.53 7.26 -11.80
CA ASP A 292 27.05 8.63 -11.56
C ASP A 292 25.61 8.80 -12.07
N GLU A 293 25.26 8.15 -13.18
CA GLU A 293 23.91 8.15 -13.74
C GLU A 293 22.89 7.51 -12.79
N ALA A 294 23.26 6.41 -12.11
CA ALA A 294 22.39 5.77 -11.12
C ALA A 294 22.22 6.64 -9.87
N VAL A 295 23.29 7.32 -9.42
CA VAL A 295 23.23 8.29 -8.31
C VAL A 295 22.30 9.45 -8.65
N GLU A 296 22.43 10.05 -9.85
CA GLU A 296 21.56 11.12 -10.30
C GLU A 296 20.09 10.67 -10.43
N ALA A 297 19.86 9.47 -10.96
CA ALA A 297 18.52 8.89 -11.06
C ALA A 297 17.90 8.66 -9.68
N ALA A 298 18.66 8.11 -8.74
CA ALA A 298 18.21 7.87 -7.35
C ALA A 298 17.88 9.17 -6.62
N ALA A 299 18.69 10.23 -6.81
CA ALA A 299 18.43 11.54 -6.20
C ALA A 299 17.11 12.18 -6.66
N LYS A 300 16.61 11.83 -7.86
CA LYS A 300 15.33 12.31 -8.40
C LYS A 300 14.13 11.53 -7.87
N LEU A 301 14.32 10.32 -7.30
CA LEU A 301 13.21 9.54 -6.74
C LEU A 301 12.67 10.20 -5.47
N ARG A 302 11.35 10.36 -5.43
CA ARG A 302 10.64 11.01 -4.33
C ARG A 302 9.75 10.02 -3.60
N TYR A 303 9.55 10.25 -2.31
CA TYR A 303 8.66 9.48 -1.47
C TYR A 303 7.68 10.40 -0.75
N ARG A 304 6.49 9.92 -0.54
CA ARG A 304 5.47 10.58 0.26
C ARG A 304 5.49 10.01 1.67
N ASP A 305 5.54 10.88 2.66
CA ASP A 305 5.46 10.54 4.07
C ASP A 305 4.02 10.69 4.56
N PHE A 306 3.73 10.14 5.71
CA PHE A 306 2.42 10.39 6.30
C PHE A 306 2.42 10.28 7.83
N LEU A 307 1.42 10.93 8.42
CA LEU A 307 1.16 10.92 9.85
C LEU A 307 -0.13 10.16 10.12
N THR A 308 -0.13 9.35 11.18
CA THR A 308 -1.35 8.83 11.79
C THR A 308 -1.51 9.50 13.14
N VAL A 309 -2.56 10.30 13.31
CA VAL A 309 -2.98 10.80 14.62
C VAL A 309 -4.04 9.83 15.15
N ALA A 310 -3.66 9.01 16.12
CA ALA A 310 -4.58 8.10 16.78
C ALA A 310 -5.26 8.81 17.96
N LEU A 311 -6.58 8.87 17.95
CA LEU A 311 -7.39 9.52 18.97
C LEU A 311 -8.28 8.50 19.69
N VAL A 312 -8.25 8.52 21.01
CA VAL A 312 -9.14 7.74 21.88
C VAL A 312 -10.41 8.56 22.14
N VAL A 313 -11.54 8.03 21.69
CA VAL A 313 -12.85 8.68 21.78
C VAL A 313 -13.74 7.93 22.77
N GLN A 314 -14.37 8.66 23.70
CA GLN A 314 -15.24 8.13 24.74
C GLN A 314 -16.66 7.87 24.20
N LYS A 315 -16.72 7.13 23.09
CA LYS A 315 -17.96 6.63 22.47
C LYS A 315 -17.66 5.31 21.78
N PRO A 316 -18.45 4.24 22.01
CA PRO A 316 -18.20 2.93 21.42
C PRO A 316 -18.58 2.85 19.94
N ASP A 317 -19.69 3.45 19.55
CA ASP A 317 -20.31 3.28 18.25
C ASP A 317 -20.40 4.62 17.50
N LEU A 318 -19.27 5.05 16.91
CA LEU A 318 -19.22 6.31 16.16
C LEU A 318 -19.77 6.14 14.74
N PHE A 319 -19.24 5.18 13.99
CA PHE A 319 -19.67 4.83 12.65
C PHE A 319 -19.20 3.40 12.31
N PRO A 320 -19.93 2.69 11.43
CA PRO A 320 -19.63 1.28 11.15
C PRO A 320 -18.51 1.06 10.13
N ASP A 321 -18.05 2.11 9.45
CA ASP A 321 -17.00 2.00 8.41
C ASP A 321 -15.67 1.57 9.02
N ASN A 322 -14.92 0.74 8.28
CA ASN A 322 -13.53 0.48 8.60
C ASN A 322 -12.71 1.74 8.35
N TRP A 323 -13.01 2.46 7.26
CA TRP A 323 -12.41 3.78 6.97
C TRP A 323 -13.34 4.66 6.12
N ILE A 324 -13.13 5.97 6.21
CA ILE A 324 -13.82 6.98 5.42
C ILE A 324 -12.77 7.82 4.68
N TYR A 325 -12.94 7.95 3.37
CA TYR A 325 -12.14 8.85 2.54
C TYR A 325 -12.68 10.28 2.65
N ILE A 326 -11.83 11.25 2.98
CA ILE A 326 -12.24 12.63 3.23
C ILE A 326 -11.92 13.49 2.01
N HIS A 327 -12.93 13.73 1.18
CA HIS A 327 -12.85 14.58 -0.01
C HIS A 327 -13.20 16.05 0.30
N GLU A 328 -13.45 16.36 1.56
CA GLU A 328 -13.78 17.71 2.02
C GLU A 328 -12.54 18.62 1.96
N PRO A 329 -12.56 19.74 1.18
CA PRO A 329 -11.40 20.59 1.01
C PRO A 329 -11.08 21.45 2.24
N SER A 330 -12.06 21.69 3.14
CA SER A 330 -11.88 22.52 4.34
C SER A 330 -11.04 21.89 5.42
N VAL A 331 -10.73 20.59 5.33
CA VAL A 331 -9.88 19.85 6.29
C VAL A 331 -8.67 19.23 5.59
N LYS A 332 -7.59 19.03 6.33
CA LYS A 332 -6.34 18.43 5.83
C LYS A 332 -6.36 16.91 5.88
N VAL A 333 -7.12 16.33 6.82
CA VAL A 333 -7.23 14.87 6.94
C VAL A 333 -7.68 14.25 5.61
N GLY A 334 -6.97 13.21 5.17
CA GLY A 334 -7.28 12.49 3.93
C GLY A 334 -8.15 11.27 4.17
N ARG A 335 -7.95 10.57 5.29
CA ARG A 335 -8.71 9.36 5.63
C ARG A 335 -8.88 9.22 7.13
N VAL A 336 -10.04 8.72 7.56
CA VAL A 336 -10.30 8.41 8.98
C VAL A 336 -10.55 6.92 9.09
N GLN A 337 -9.76 6.23 9.92
CA GLN A 337 -9.90 4.82 10.27
C GLN A 337 -10.70 4.68 11.56
N ASN A 338 -11.55 3.65 11.66
CA ASN A 338 -12.17 3.23 12.93
C ASN A 338 -11.63 1.85 13.31
N PHE A 339 -10.61 1.80 14.16
CA PHE A 339 -9.93 0.55 14.49
C PHE A 339 -10.81 -0.45 15.23
N ARG A 340 -11.82 0.00 15.95
CA ARG A 340 -12.85 -0.88 16.53
C ARG A 340 -13.64 -1.64 15.46
N SER A 341 -13.90 -1.01 14.31
CA SER A 341 -14.57 -1.66 13.17
C SER A 341 -13.66 -2.64 12.43
N TRP A 342 -12.33 -2.44 12.46
CA TRP A 342 -11.37 -3.42 11.96
C TRP A 342 -11.31 -4.66 12.85
N SER A 343 -11.15 -4.46 14.16
CA SER A 343 -11.26 -5.51 15.15
C SER A 343 -11.62 -4.92 16.52
N PRO A 344 -12.64 -5.46 17.21
CA PRO A 344 -12.96 -5.04 18.58
C PRO A 344 -11.78 -5.21 19.56
N GLU A 345 -10.89 -6.19 19.31
CA GLU A 345 -9.73 -6.48 20.18
C GLU A 345 -8.61 -5.44 20.07
N MET A 346 -8.68 -4.51 19.12
CA MET A 346 -7.75 -3.38 19.03
C MET A 346 -8.05 -2.28 20.04
N VAL A 347 -9.24 -2.29 20.65
CA VAL A 347 -9.70 -1.30 21.64
C VAL A 347 -9.95 -1.99 22.96
N PRO A 348 -9.16 -1.70 24.01
CA PRO A 348 -9.21 -2.45 25.27
C PRO A 348 -10.52 -2.23 26.06
N ASN A 349 -11.12 -1.03 25.93
CA ASN A 349 -12.35 -0.67 26.64
C ASN A 349 -13.54 -0.65 25.65
N PRO A 350 -14.60 -1.48 25.88
CA PRO A 350 -15.76 -1.54 24.99
C PRO A 350 -16.56 -0.22 24.92
N GLU A 351 -16.43 0.68 25.90
CA GLU A 351 -17.09 1.98 25.91
C GLU A 351 -16.32 3.07 25.13
N GLN A 352 -15.23 2.69 24.47
CA GLN A 352 -14.36 3.60 23.72
C GLN A 352 -14.20 3.16 22.27
N SER A 353 -13.75 4.09 21.46
CA SER A 353 -13.25 3.85 20.10
C SER A 353 -11.84 4.39 19.94
N CYS A 354 -11.10 3.88 19.00
CA CYS A 354 -9.83 4.44 18.55
C CYS A 354 -9.95 4.80 17.07
N LEU A 355 -9.78 6.09 16.77
CA LEU A 355 -9.81 6.61 15.40
C LEU A 355 -8.40 6.98 14.96
N GLY A 356 -8.02 6.58 13.74
CA GLY A 356 -6.77 7.01 13.11
C GLY A 356 -7.05 8.03 12.02
N LEU A 357 -6.54 9.25 12.20
CA LEU A 357 -6.61 10.30 11.19
C LEU A 357 -5.30 10.32 10.41
N GLU A 358 -5.39 10.19 9.10
CA GLU A 358 -4.24 10.12 8.22
C GLU A 358 -4.01 11.45 7.49
N TYR A 359 -2.82 12.00 7.68
CA TYR A 359 -2.34 13.21 7.03
C TYR A 359 -1.15 12.87 6.14
N PHE A 360 -1.24 13.19 4.88
CA PHE A 360 -0.18 12.97 3.92
C PHE A 360 0.71 14.20 3.83
N CYS A 361 2.01 14.03 3.97
CA CYS A 361 2.97 15.11 4.06
C CYS A 361 4.30 14.75 3.39
N PHE A 362 5.21 15.70 3.35
CA PHE A 362 6.63 15.44 3.07
C PHE A 362 7.46 15.75 4.31
N GLU A 363 8.57 15.05 4.49
CA GLU A 363 9.54 15.39 5.52
C GLU A 363 9.98 16.84 5.33
N GLY A 364 9.84 17.65 6.40
CA GLY A 364 10.18 19.09 6.36
C GLY A 364 9.01 20.02 6.05
N ASP A 365 7.80 19.51 5.70
CA ASP A 365 6.64 20.39 5.60
C ASP A 365 6.05 20.76 6.99
N GLY A 366 5.14 21.75 7.02
CA GLY A 366 4.59 22.26 8.27
C GLY A 366 3.78 21.25 9.08
N LEU A 367 3.19 20.21 8.45
CA LEU A 367 2.51 19.12 9.17
C LEU A 367 3.53 18.16 9.77
N TRP A 368 4.59 17.82 9.04
CA TRP A 368 5.64 16.94 9.53
C TRP A 368 6.39 17.53 10.73
N ALA A 369 6.66 18.84 10.68
CA ALA A 369 7.42 19.57 11.69
C ALA A 369 6.59 20.00 12.91
N ALA A 370 5.25 19.93 12.83
CA ALA A 370 4.36 20.34 13.92
C ALA A 370 4.50 19.43 15.15
N ASP A 371 4.32 19.99 16.34
CA ASP A 371 4.34 19.24 17.58
C ASP A 371 3.14 18.27 17.67
N ASP A 372 3.32 17.17 18.40
CA ASP A 372 2.27 16.16 18.56
C ASP A 372 0.98 16.73 19.17
N SER A 373 1.10 17.67 20.10
CA SER A 373 -0.05 18.37 20.69
C SER A 373 -0.82 19.21 19.67
N GLU A 374 -0.12 19.91 18.78
CA GLU A 374 -0.74 20.70 17.71
C GLU A 374 -1.44 19.81 16.70
N LEU A 375 -0.83 18.66 16.34
CA LEU A 375 -1.43 17.70 15.45
C LEU A 375 -2.66 17.01 16.05
N MET A 376 -2.65 16.72 17.35
CA MET A 376 -3.81 16.17 18.04
C MET A 376 -4.94 17.19 18.12
N ASP A 377 -4.65 18.47 18.38
CA ASP A 377 -5.66 19.53 18.40
C ASP A 377 -6.24 19.82 17.02
N LEU A 378 -5.41 19.78 15.97
CA LEU A 378 -5.87 19.82 14.57
C LEU A 378 -6.84 18.67 14.29
N ALA A 379 -6.45 17.45 14.64
CA ALA A 379 -7.23 16.24 14.40
C ALA A 379 -8.59 16.26 15.12
N LYS A 380 -8.64 16.72 16.38
CA LYS A 380 -9.90 16.90 17.15
C LYS A 380 -10.83 17.89 16.46
N LYS A 381 -10.32 19.06 16.07
CA LYS A 381 -11.09 20.09 15.37
C LYS A 381 -11.63 19.58 14.04
N GLU A 382 -10.81 18.90 13.25
CA GLU A 382 -11.23 18.38 11.96
C GLU A 382 -12.28 17.26 12.09
N LEU A 383 -12.17 16.38 13.11
CA LEU A 383 -13.22 15.39 13.40
C LEU A 383 -14.56 16.06 13.72
N ALA A 384 -14.55 17.12 14.52
CA ALA A 384 -15.77 17.87 14.86
C ALA A 384 -16.33 18.60 13.63
N MET A 385 -15.47 19.23 12.80
CA MET A 385 -15.89 19.91 11.57
C MET A 385 -16.60 18.97 10.58
N ILE A 386 -16.13 17.73 10.46
CA ILE A 386 -16.76 16.73 9.58
C ILE A 386 -17.83 15.88 10.27
N GLY A 387 -18.15 16.18 11.54
CA GLY A 387 -19.24 15.55 12.29
C GLY A 387 -19.04 14.08 12.60
N LEU A 388 -17.79 13.60 12.72
CA LEU A 388 -17.48 12.22 13.08
C LEU A 388 -17.33 11.98 14.57
N ALA A 389 -16.89 12.98 15.34
CA ALA A 389 -16.87 12.97 16.79
C ALA A 389 -16.83 14.41 17.32
N ASP A 390 -17.36 14.66 18.52
CA ASP A 390 -17.24 15.95 19.19
C ASP A 390 -15.87 16.08 19.86
N GLU A 391 -15.28 17.28 19.89
CA GLU A 391 -13.97 17.50 20.52
C GLU A 391 -13.95 17.07 21.99
N GLY A 392 -15.05 17.28 22.72
CA GLY A 392 -15.19 16.92 24.13
C GLY A 392 -15.18 15.42 24.42
N ASP A 393 -15.46 14.58 23.42
CA ASP A 393 -15.41 13.12 23.53
C ASP A 393 -14.00 12.56 23.37
N VAL A 394 -13.08 13.30 22.78
CA VAL A 394 -11.69 12.88 22.61
C VAL A 394 -10.93 13.07 23.93
N LYS A 395 -10.46 11.97 24.51
CA LYS A 395 -9.82 11.98 25.84
C LYS A 395 -8.31 11.86 25.80
N ASP A 396 -7.77 11.23 24.77
CA ASP A 396 -6.34 10.94 24.67
C ASP A 396 -5.95 10.70 23.20
N GLY A 397 -4.66 10.59 22.92
CA GLY A 397 -4.17 10.31 21.60
C GLY A 397 -2.65 10.29 21.51
N CYS A 398 -2.16 9.91 20.35
CA CYS A 398 -0.75 9.95 20.01
C CYS A 398 -0.55 10.18 18.52
N VAL A 399 0.67 10.52 18.12
CA VAL A 399 1.07 10.74 16.74
C VAL A 399 2.14 9.75 16.33
N VAL A 400 1.95 9.11 15.19
CA VAL A 400 2.96 8.25 14.57
C VAL A 400 3.35 8.83 13.22
N ARG A 401 4.63 9.11 13.05
CA ARG A 401 5.23 9.58 11.79
C ARG A 401 5.80 8.42 11.01
N GLN A 402 5.39 8.27 9.76
CA GLN A 402 5.89 7.25 8.86
C GLN A 402 6.58 7.89 7.66
N LYS A 403 7.92 7.77 7.62
CA LYS A 403 8.71 8.18 6.46
C LYS A 403 8.54 7.20 5.31
N LYS A 404 8.63 7.74 4.08
CA LYS A 404 8.68 6.96 2.82
C LYS A 404 7.57 5.93 2.69
N ALA A 405 6.34 6.33 3.05
CA ALA A 405 5.19 5.43 3.01
C ALA A 405 4.81 5.05 1.58
N TYR A 406 4.96 5.97 0.63
CA TYR A 406 4.60 5.75 -0.78
C TYR A 406 5.67 6.27 -1.74
N PRO A 407 6.09 5.47 -2.74
CA PRO A 407 6.89 5.99 -3.87
C PRO A 407 6.02 6.97 -4.68
N VAL A 408 6.58 8.12 -5.06
CA VAL A 408 5.90 9.12 -5.89
C VAL A 408 6.12 8.79 -7.36
N TYR A 409 5.05 8.83 -8.15
CA TYR A 409 5.05 8.53 -9.57
C TYR A 409 4.91 9.84 -10.37
N ASP A 410 6.03 10.53 -10.56
CA ASP A 410 6.15 11.65 -11.49
C ASP A 410 6.44 11.17 -12.92
N ASP A 411 6.60 12.10 -13.86
CA ASP A 411 6.78 11.78 -15.28
C ASP A 411 8.07 11.02 -15.60
N HIS A 412 9.08 11.07 -14.72
CA HIS A 412 10.41 10.51 -14.94
C HIS A 412 10.74 9.29 -14.07
N TYR A 413 9.84 8.90 -13.15
CA TYR A 413 10.17 7.84 -12.19
C TYR A 413 10.53 6.51 -12.84
N LYS A 414 9.88 6.14 -13.95
CA LYS A 414 10.14 4.86 -14.65
C LYS A 414 11.55 4.81 -15.22
N GLU A 415 11.96 5.89 -15.88
CA GLU A 415 13.29 6.02 -16.46
C GLU A 415 14.36 5.96 -15.36
N ASN A 416 14.17 6.72 -14.28
CA ASN A 416 15.07 6.72 -13.15
C ASN A 416 15.20 5.33 -12.49
N VAL A 417 14.09 4.64 -12.28
CA VAL A 417 14.08 3.28 -11.70
C VAL A 417 14.80 2.29 -12.62
N GLU A 418 14.57 2.36 -13.94
CA GLU A 418 15.21 1.44 -14.89
C GLU A 418 16.72 1.70 -14.99
N THR A 419 17.19 2.94 -14.95
CA THR A 419 18.62 3.30 -14.90
C THR A 419 19.28 2.66 -13.66
N ILE A 420 18.68 2.80 -12.49
CA ILE A 420 19.20 2.21 -11.25
C ILE A 420 19.20 0.67 -11.34
N ARG A 421 18.09 0.09 -11.80
CA ARG A 421 17.94 -1.36 -11.95
C ARG A 421 19.01 -1.96 -12.85
N ALA A 422 19.24 -1.34 -14.01
CA ALA A 422 20.23 -1.80 -14.98
C ALA A 422 21.65 -1.77 -14.40
N ASP A 423 22.05 -0.66 -13.78
CA ASP A 423 23.38 -0.51 -13.15
C ASP A 423 23.61 -1.53 -12.03
N LEU A 424 22.61 -1.70 -11.13
CA LEU A 424 22.72 -2.66 -10.04
C LEU A 424 22.75 -4.11 -10.53
N ALA A 425 21.95 -4.46 -11.54
CA ALA A 425 21.91 -5.82 -12.09
C ALA A 425 23.22 -6.20 -12.80
N GLU A 426 23.86 -5.25 -13.50
CA GLU A 426 25.15 -5.46 -14.15
C GLU A 426 26.28 -5.69 -13.14
N LYS A 427 26.34 -4.87 -12.09
CA LYS A 427 27.43 -4.88 -11.12
C LYS A 427 27.28 -5.97 -10.04
N TYR A 428 26.04 -6.30 -9.66
CA TYR A 428 25.75 -7.05 -8.45
C TYR A 428 24.75 -8.20 -8.69
N PRO A 429 25.18 -9.32 -9.28
CA PRO A 429 24.30 -10.42 -9.68
C PRO A 429 23.60 -11.14 -8.51
N THR A 430 24.11 -10.95 -7.27
CA THR A 430 23.55 -11.55 -6.05
C THR A 430 22.85 -10.50 -5.14
N LEU A 431 22.54 -9.31 -5.69
CA LEU A 431 21.71 -8.30 -5.07
C LEU A 431 20.27 -8.39 -5.61
N HIS A 432 19.31 -8.51 -4.71
CA HIS A 432 17.90 -8.66 -5.06
C HIS A 432 17.06 -7.55 -4.45
N LEU A 433 16.33 -6.80 -5.28
CA LEU A 433 15.42 -5.74 -4.84
C LEU A 433 14.01 -6.28 -4.71
N VAL A 434 13.36 -6.07 -3.55
CA VAL A 434 12.03 -6.59 -3.26
C VAL A 434 11.15 -5.55 -2.56
N GLY A 435 9.84 -5.78 -2.58
CA GLY A 435 8.89 -4.99 -1.81
C GLY A 435 8.51 -3.66 -2.44
N ARG A 436 7.99 -2.74 -1.62
CA ARG A 436 7.51 -1.44 -2.08
C ARG A 436 8.65 -0.47 -2.35
N ASN A 437 9.46 -0.22 -1.33
CA ASN A 437 10.49 0.81 -1.37
C ASN A 437 11.76 0.33 -2.06
N GLY A 438 12.12 -0.96 -1.93
CA GLY A 438 13.27 -1.54 -2.62
C GLY A 438 13.12 -1.56 -4.14
N MET A 439 11.89 -1.61 -4.63
CA MET A 439 11.60 -1.55 -6.08
C MET A 439 11.05 -0.19 -6.54
N HIS A 440 10.89 0.78 -5.65
CA HIS A 440 10.17 2.02 -5.92
C HIS A 440 8.84 1.78 -6.64
N LYS A 441 8.11 0.74 -6.21
CA LYS A 441 6.87 0.27 -6.84
C LYS A 441 5.74 0.23 -5.82
N TYR A 442 4.54 0.71 -6.17
CA TYR A 442 3.40 0.74 -5.25
C TYR A 442 2.86 -0.67 -5.01
N ASN A 443 3.64 -1.47 -4.32
CA ASN A 443 3.28 -2.82 -3.91
C ASN A 443 2.48 -2.79 -2.61
N ASN A 444 1.31 -3.45 -2.59
CA ASN A 444 0.63 -3.78 -1.35
C ASN A 444 1.37 -4.92 -0.65
N GLN A 445 0.97 -5.30 0.56
CA GLN A 445 1.69 -6.32 1.32
C GLN A 445 1.76 -7.67 0.59
N ASP A 446 0.71 -8.10 -0.09
CA ASP A 446 0.67 -9.33 -0.88
C ASP A 446 1.63 -9.29 -2.09
N HIS A 447 1.72 -8.16 -2.80
CA HIS A 447 2.72 -7.96 -3.84
C HIS A 447 4.15 -7.96 -3.28
N ALA A 448 4.36 -7.30 -2.14
CA ALA A 448 5.66 -7.31 -1.47
C ALA A 448 6.08 -8.73 -1.06
N MET A 449 5.15 -9.52 -0.53
CA MET A 449 5.36 -10.94 -0.26
C MET A 449 5.67 -11.73 -1.53
N MET A 450 4.91 -11.52 -2.61
CA MET A 450 5.13 -12.23 -3.88
C MET A 450 6.52 -11.94 -4.46
N THR A 451 6.98 -10.68 -4.42
CA THR A 451 8.36 -10.36 -4.88
C THR A 451 9.41 -11.14 -4.10
N ALA A 452 9.22 -11.26 -2.78
CA ALA A 452 10.10 -12.04 -1.92
C ALA A 452 10.03 -13.55 -2.19
N MET A 453 8.82 -14.09 -2.34
CA MET A 453 8.60 -15.52 -2.65
C MET A 453 9.30 -15.95 -3.94
N LEU A 454 9.20 -15.13 -5.00
CA LEU A 454 9.85 -15.39 -6.28
C LEU A 454 11.37 -15.21 -6.20
N THR A 455 11.84 -14.21 -5.45
CA THR A 455 13.28 -14.03 -5.17
C THR A 455 13.86 -15.24 -4.44
N VAL A 456 13.16 -15.75 -3.45
CA VAL A 456 13.58 -16.98 -2.72
C VAL A 456 13.69 -18.17 -3.67
N LYS A 457 12.71 -18.36 -4.56
CA LYS A 457 12.77 -19.43 -5.58
C LYS A 457 14.00 -19.27 -6.50
N ASN A 458 14.32 -18.03 -6.91
CA ASN A 458 15.51 -17.75 -7.71
C ASN A 458 16.81 -18.04 -6.95
N VAL A 459 16.92 -17.61 -5.70
CA VAL A 459 18.11 -17.82 -4.85
C VAL A 459 18.36 -19.30 -4.61
N ILE A 460 17.32 -20.07 -4.28
CA ILE A 460 17.43 -21.53 -4.05
C ILE A 460 17.81 -22.26 -5.34
N ALA A 461 17.27 -21.87 -6.49
CA ALA A 461 17.60 -22.45 -7.78
C ALA A 461 19.02 -22.10 -8.25
N GLY A 462 19.61 -21.01 -7.74
CA GLY A 462 20.89 -20.48 -8.21
C GLY A 462 20.81 -19.81 -9.59
N GLU A 463 19.61 -19.57 -10.10
CA GLU A 463 19.36 -18.93 -11.39
C GLU A 463 18.06 -18.11 -11.36
N MET A 464 17.88 -17.19 -12.31
CA MET A 464 16.69 -16.36 -12.41
C MET A 464 15.54 -17.13 -13.10
N LEU A 465 14.73 -17.84 -12.30
CA LEU A 465 13.51 -18.51 -12.78
C LEU A 465 12.37 -17.51 -13.05
N TYR A 466 12.32 -16.41 -12.30
CA TYR A 466 11.24 -15.41 -12.35
C TYR A 466 11.83 -14.00 -12.37
N ASP A 467 11.34 -13.16 -13.27
CA ASP A 467 11.56 -11.71 -13.18
C ASP A 467 10.56 -11.10 -12.19
N VAL A 468 11.05 -10.76 -10.99
CA VAL A 468 10.24 -10.21 -9.90
C VAL A 468 9.67 -8.82 -10.22
N TRP A 469 10.22 -8.12 -11.21
CA TRP A 469 9.73 -6.82 -11.64
C TRP A 469 8.37 -6.90 -12.35
N ASN A 470 7.99 -8.08 -12.85
CA ASN A 470 6.68 -8.33 -13.44
C ASN A 470 5.55 -8.52 -12.41
N VAL A 471 5.86 -8.57 -11.10
CA VAL A 471 4.84 -8.57 -10.06
C VAL A 471 4.12 -7.23 -10.05
N ASN A 472 2.76 -7.25 -9.99
CA ASN A 472 1.92 -6.04 -9.96
C ASN A 472 2.03 -5.17 -11.25
N GLU A 473 2.27 -5.78 -12.39
CA GLU A 473 2.20 -5.09 -13.70
C GLU A 473 0.80 -5.19 -14.33
N ASP A 474 0.01 -6.17 -13.90
CA ASP A 474 -1.35 -6.32 -14.39
C ASP A 474 -2.20 -5.12 -14.00
N ALA A 475 -2.73 -4.44 -15.03
CA ALA A 475 -3.63 -3.30 -14.92
C ALA A 475 -4.97 -3.61 -14.20
N GLU A 476 -5.15 -4.82 -13.71
CA GLU A 476 -6.39 -5.34 -13.11
C GLU A 476 -6.31 -5.63 -11.61
N TYR A 477 -5.38 -5.02 -10.87
CA TYR A 477 -5.48 -5.07 -9.41
C TYR A 477 -6.65 -4.20 -8.93
N HIS A 478 -7.84 -4.59 -9.34
CA HIS A 478 -9.08 -4.14 -8.74
C HIS A 478 -9.48 -5.13 -7.63
N GLU A 479 -10.01 -4.62 -6.55
CA GLU A 479 -10.69 -5.32 -5.48
C GLU A 479 -11.98 -6.02 -5.99
N VAL A 480 -11.88 -6.74 -7.11
CA VAL A 480 -13.02 -7.32 -7.79
C VAL A 480 -12.92 -8.83 -7.72
N CYS A 481 -13.87 -9.45 -7.03
CA CYS A 481 -14.10 -10.88 -7.15
C CYS A 481 -14.89 -11.17 -8.42
N ASP A 482 -14.42 -12.12 -9.19
CA ASP A 482 -15.13 -12.71 -10.31
C ASP A 482 -15.82 -13.99 -9.81
N ASP A 483 -17.11 -13.94 -9.53
CA ASP A 483 -17.90 -15.08 -8.99
C ASP A 483 -18.01 -16.27 -9.95
N SER A 484 -17.53 -16.15 -11.17
CA SER A 484 -17.64 -17.18 -12.23
C SER A 484 -16.34 -17.93 -12.52
N SER A 485 -15.27 -17.67 -11.83
CA SER A 485 -14.02 -18.35 -12.13
C SER A 485 -13.89 -19.65 -11.34
N THR A 486 -14.10 -20.75 -12.02
CA THR A 486 -13.47 -22.03 -11.75
C THR A 486 -12.01 -21.82 -11.29
N GLU A 487 -11.58 -22.59 -10.32
CA GLU A 487 -10.24 -22.62 -9.69
C GLU A 487 -9.04 -22.40 -10.63
N ALA A 488 -9.20 -22.66 -11.92
CA ALA A 488 -8.17 -22.52 -12.94
C ALA A 488 -7.80 -21.06 -13.31
N LEU A 489 -8.67 -20.08 -13.09
CA LEU A 489 -8.40 -18.66 -13.43
C LEU A 489 -7.81 -17.84 -12.28
N ARG A 490 -7.86 -18.35 -11.06
CA ARG A 490 -7.31 -17.67 -9.88
C ARG A 490 -5.78 -17.70 -9.79
N SER A 491 -5.13 -18.68 -10.41
CA SER A 491 -3.69 -18.92 -10.31
C SER A 491 -2.83 -18.25 -11.38
N VAL A 492 -3.40 -17.76 -12.48
CA VAL A 492 -2.64 -17.54 -13.74
C VAL A 492 -2.08 -16.12 -13.89
N ARG A 493 -2.53 -15.10 -13.16
CA ARG A 493 -2.24 -13.69 -13.53
C ARG A 493 -1.47 -12.82 -12.52
N MET A 494 -1.10 -13.32 -11.35
CA MET A 494 -0.30 -12.56 -10.37
C MET A 494 1.13 -13.06 -10.21
N VAL A 495 1.40 -14.26 -10.70
CA VAL A 495 2.74 -14.87 -10.68
C VAL A 495 3.31 -14.76 -12.08
N PRO A 496 4.47 -14.08 -12.27
CA PRO A 496 5.19 -14.13 -13.55
C PRO A 496 5.43 -15.57 -13.96
N GLN A 497 5.28 -15.87 -15.23
CA GLN A 497 5.65 -17.19 -15.75
C GLN A 497 7.17 -17.38 -15.63
N PRO A 498 7.67 -18.61 -15.44
CA PRO A 498 9.09 -18.87 -15.47
C PRO A 498 9.71 -18.35 -16.78
N VAL A 499 10.89 -17.77 -16.69
CA VAL A 499 11.63 -17.30 -17.86
C VAL A 499 11.98 -18.52 -18.70
N SER A 500 11.33 -18.70 -19.86
CA SER A 500 11.70 -19.77 -20.77
C SER A 500 12.93 -19.32 -21.57
N TYR A 501 14.05 -19.99 -21.39
CA TYR A 501 15.23 -19.86 -22.25
C TYR A 501 14.94 -20.50 -23.62
N THR A 502 14.19 -19.79 -24.45
CA THR A 502 14.10 -20.14 -25.89
C THR A 502 14.46 -18.88 -26.66
N HIS A 503 15.74 -18.52 -26.63
CA HIS A 503 16.49 -17.81 -27.68
C HIS A 503 17.89 -17.49 -27.14
N LEU A 504 18.80 -18.45 -27.32
CA LEU A 504 20.20 -18.18 -27.63
C LEU A 504 20.37 -18.23 -29.15
#